data_ab15b7ca211c9114b65570978730a8bb
#
_entry.id   ab15b7ca211c9114b65570978730a8bb
#
_cell.length_a   1.000
_cell.length_b   1.000
_cell.length_c   1.000
_cell.angle_alpha   90.00
_cell.angle_beta   90.00
_cell.angle_gamma   90.00
#
_symmetry.space_group_name_H-M   'P 1'
#
loop_
_entity.id
_entity.type
_entity.pdbx_description
1 polymer ?
#
loop_
_entity_poly.entity_id
_entity_poly.type
_entity_poly.pdbx_seq_one_letter_code
_entity_poly.pdbx_strand_id
1 'polypeptide(L)'
;MHLRRRDFIKSSAGAAAAWLALPAVVGAASTGGKPVRNPGKEAYRTSWYPFTGHPDADTCWSVSVGPDGRIYAAACAESIPGGVVKLVRYNEHTDGLDYLFSLDEMVNDPGDSGRATQCKIHYSFAPSMADGILYMATHLSGPPVDQPAYSPWLSWHDPKRCFRGSALVAFDTKKDQVVWWDTLLPKEGCRCLLHDEERHLLYALSYPRDHFFIYDTKKRTRRDVGRIGSINAQTLFLDRKHRVWTTDDYGHLVRYDPERDRLERSPFVLPHNPEFQNGWHSVFYDVAAAPDRESVYAATWIAEPRLMRIWPNEGEWPRVEDLGPATQKRDPTLPKDTFVDHCGGLVFAGDGQLYYVASRWRDPVYNPMPASGPDREGVVWRLNPATLQRQEVAVLRHPTQPAQYVSRGAVDHNGNLFFGNVGTKPVGIFKVHLPASRRKKNAHLPIRIWG
;
A
#
# COMPACT_ATOMS: atom_id res chain seq x y z
N MET A 1 15.62 -31.80 20.87
CA MET A 1 16.54 -30.74 20.42
C MET A 1 15.88 -29.41 20.77
N HIS A 2 16.28 -28.80 21.91
CA HIS A 2 15.66 -27.59 22.42
C HIS A 2 16.34 -26.38 21.77
N LEU A 3 15.70 -25.77 20.76
CA LEU A 3 16.08 -24.46 20.26
C LEU A 3 15.71 -23.39 21.32
N ARG A 4 16.69 -22.66 21.79
CA ARG A 4 16.49 -21.65 22.82
C ARG A 4 15.78 -20.43 22.24
N ARG A 5 14.78 -19.92 22.94
CA ARG A 5 14.00 -18.71 22.64
C ARG A 5 14.81 -17.48 22.17
N ARG A 6 16.12 -17.46 22.45
CA ARG A 6 17.04 -16.38 22.07
C ARG A 6 17.36 -16.31 20.56
N ASP A 7 17.24 -17.41 19.85
CA ASP A 7 17.63 -17.46 18.42
C ASP A 7 16.49 -16.99 17.50
N PHE A 8 15.25 -17.10 17.97
CA PHE A 8 14.07 -16.60 17.23
C PHE A 8 13.98 -15.06 17.23
N ILE A 9 14.41 -14.42 18.33
CA ILE A 9 14.39 -12.95 18.46
C ILE A 9 15.48 -12.31 17.58
N LYS A 10 16.59 -13.01 17.32
CA LYS A 10 17.67 -12.46 16.46
C LYS A 10 17.31 -12.42 14.97
N SER A 11 16.46 -13.32 14.50
CA SER A 11 16.06 -13.35 13.08
C SER A 11 14.96 -12.35 12.74
N SER A 12 14.10 -12.01 13.69
CA SER A 12 13.05 -11.00 13.48
C SER A 12 13.52 -9.55 13.68
N ALA A 13 14.54 -9.34 14.51
CA ALA A 13 15.14 -8.01 14.69
C ALA A 13 16.06 -7.61 13.53
N GLY A 14 16.60 -8.57 12.78
CA GLY A 14 17.46 -8.29 11.63
C GLY A 14 16.76 -7.64 10.43
N ALA A 15 15.46 -7.84 10.28
CA ALA A 15 14.70 -7.24 9.19
C ALA A 15 14.36 -5.75 9.38
N ALA A 16 14.34 -5.26 10.62
CA ALA A 16 14.04 -3.86 10.91
C ALA A 16 15.30 -2.97 11.01
N ALA A 17 16.46 -3.56 11.29
CA ALA A 17 17.70 -2.80 11.55
C ALA A 17 18.56 -2.51 10.32
N ALA A 18 18.25 -3.07 9.15
CA ALA A 18 19.06 -2.91 7.92
C ALA A 18 18.83 -1.58 7.17
N TRP A 19 18.02 -0.67 7.71
CA TRP A 19 17.72 0.64 7.08
C TRP A 19 18.67 1.77 7.49
N LEU A 20 19.63 1.52 8.33
CA LEU A 20 20.56 2.53 8.85
C LEU A 20 21.93 2.39 8.19
N ALA A 21 22.19 3.04 7.10
CA ALA A 21 23.41 3.71 6.66
C ALA A 21 23.54 3.80 5.13
N LEU A 22 23.17 4.93 4.59
CA LEU A 22 23.76 5.39 3.33
C LEU A 22 24.09 6.88 3.46
N PRO A 23 25.25 7.34 2.96
CA PRO A 23 25.64 8.73 3.05
C PRO A 23 24.82 9.62 2.12
N ALA A 24 24.51 10.82 2.60
CA ALA A 24 23.83 11.86 1.85
C ALA A 24 24.71 12.34 0.68
N VAL A 25 24.17 12.29 -0.53
CA VAL A 25 24.71 13.04 -1.67
C VAL A 25 23.71 14.14 -2.01
N VAL A 26 24.21 15.36 -1.95
CA VAL A 26 23.48 16.61 -2.22
C VAL A 26 23.44 16.87 -3.72
N GLY A 27 22.23 17.12 -4.23
CA GLY A 27 21.99 18.06 -5.30
C GLY A 27 22.07 17.61 -6.74
N ALA A 28 20.92 17.63 -7.42
CA ALA A 28 20.79 18.16 -8.77
C ALA A 28 19.31 18.38 -9.14
N ALA A 29 19.05 19.49 -9.82
CA ALA A 29 17.74 19.92 -10.27
C ALA A 29 17.07 18.93 -11.23
N SER A 30 15.75 18.78 -11.11
CA SER A 30 14.93 17.92 -11.97
C SER A 30 14.89 18.47 -13.40
N THR A 31 15.58 17.82 -14.31
CA THR A 31 15.31 17.98 -15.74
C THR A 31 14.31 16.94 -16.16
N GLY A 32 13.18 17.38 -16.71
CA GLY A 32 12.12 16.51 -17.21
C GLY A 32 12.67 15.39 -18.11
N GLY A 33 12.41 14.15 -17.72
CA GLY A 33 12.92 12.97 -18.42
C GLY A 33 12.37 12.88 -19.84
N LYS A 34 13.24 12.58 -20.81
CA LYS A 34 12.86 12.32 -22.19
C LYS A 34 11.88 11.13 -22.25
N PRO A 35 10.86 11.16 -23.11
CA PRO A 35 9.91 10.06 -23.25
C PRO A 35 10.61 8.76 -23.66
N VAL A 36 10.32 7.68 -22.95
CA VAL A 36 10.74 6.34 -23.34
C VAL A 36 9.82 5.89 -24.48
N ARG A 37 10.38 5.75 -25.69
CA ARG A 37 9.66 5.14 -26.81
C ARG A 37 9.68 3.61 -26.65
N ASN A 38 8.50 3.04 -26.41
CA ASN A 38 8.29 1.62 -26.63
C ASN A 38 8.08 1.35 -28.14
N PRO A 39 8.51 0.18 -28.64
CA PRO A 39 8.38 -0.16 -30.08
C PRO A 39 6.93 -0.38 -30.57
N GLY A 40 5.92 -0.20 -29.72
CA GLY A 40 4.50 -0.18 -30.10
C GLY A 40 3.99 1.25 -30.27
N LYS A 41 2.99 1.43 -31.12
CA LYS A 41 2.40 2.71 -31.55
C LYS A 41 1.86 3.64 -30.44
N GLU A 42 1.91 3.26 -29.17
CA GLU A 42 1.36 4.00 -28.04
C GLU A 42 2.49 4.54 -27.16
N ALA A 43 2.50 5.86 -26.94
CA ALA A 43 3.51 6.51 -26.11
C ALA A 43 2.99 6.74 -24.69
N TYR A 44 3.58 6.06 -23.72
CA TYR A 44 3.43 6.33 -22.29
C TYR A 44 4.56 7.26 -21.82
N ARG A 45 4.24 8.25 -21.02
CA ARG A 45 5.21 9.16 -20.41
C ARG A 45 5.14 9.01 -18.91
N THR A 46 6.28 9.11 -18.23
CA THR A 46 6.36 9.12 -16.76
C THR A 46 6.87 10.46 -16.27
N SER A 47 6.27 10.98 -15.21
CA SER A 47 6.73 12.16 -14.48
C SER A 47 6.99 11.77 -13.03
N TRP A 48 7.89 12.50 -12.37
CA TRP A 48 8.28 12.29 -10.99
C TRP A 48 8.07 13.56 -10.17
N TYR A 49 7.41 13.42 -9.02
CA TYR A 49 7.09 14.52 -8.11
C TYR A 49 7.65 14.19 -6.72
N PRO A 50 8.85 14.70 -6.37
CA PRO A 50 9.46 14.48 -5.06
C PRO A 50 8.76 15.29 -3.96
N PHE A 51 8.78 14.77 -2.74
CA PHE A 51 8.24 15.44 -1.56
C PHE A 51 9.18 16.54 -1.04
N THR A 52 9.40 17.58 -1.84
CA THR A 52 10.33 18.69 -1.50
C THR A 52 9.89 19.51 -0.28
N GLY A 53 8.59 19.62 -0.03
CA GLY A 53 8.03 20.30 1.16
C GLY A 53 8.06 19.47 2.44
N HIS A 54 8.60 18.23 2.36
CA HIS A 54 8.85 17.37 3.51
C HIS A 54 10.17 16.61 3.31
N PRO A 55 11.33 17.26 3.51
CA PRO A 55 12.65 16.68 3.19
C PRO A 55 12.98 15.43 4.01
N ASP A 56 12.35 15.26 5.16
CA ASP A 56 12.47 14.08 6.02
C ASP A 56 11.71 12.86 5.49
N ALA A 57 10.80 13.04 4.54
CA ALA A 57 10.04 11.94 3.98
C ALA A 57 10.96 10.86 3.40
N ASP A 58 10.71 9.62 3.78
CA ASP A 58 11.48 8.44 3.38
C ASP A 58 10.63 7.36 2.71
N THR A 59 9.30 7.47 2.78
CA THR A 59 8.38 6.53 2.13
C THR A 59 7.07 7.20 1.71
N CYS A 60 6.41 6.61 0.68
CA CYS A 60 5.04 6.92 0.30
C CYS A 60 4.22 5.63 0.23
N TRP A 61 3.68 5.21 1.35
CA TRP A 61 2.92 3.96 1.46
C TRP A 61 1.48 4.07 0.96
N SER A 62 0.94 5.27 0.85
CA SER A 62 -0.45 5.45 0.47
C SER A 62 -0.61 6.52 -0.60
N VAL A 63 -1.25 6.11 -1.70
CA VAL A 63 -1.76 6.99 -2.75
C VAL A 63 -3.22 6.62 -2.96
N SER A 64 -4.10 7.59 -3.09
CA SER A 64 -5.51 7.38 -3.38
C SER A 64 -6.06 8.52 -4.23
N VAL A 65 -7.11 8.23 -4.95
CA VAL A 65 -7.98 9.27 -5.48
C VAL A 65 -8.97 9.69 -4.40
N GLY A 66 -9.16 10.99 -4.24
CA GLY A 66 -10.20 11.53 -3.38
C GLY A 66 -11.57 11.54 -4.05
N PRO A 67 -12.65 11.78 -3.27
CA PRO A 67 -13.99 11.96 -3.82
C PRO A 67 -14.13 13.08 -4.85
N ASP A 68 -13.21 14.04 -4.84
CA ASP A 68 -13.11 15.15 -5.79
C ASP A 68 -12.35 14.80 -7.08
N GLY A 69 -11.88 13.56 -7.20
CA GLY A 69 -11.13 13.07 -8.36
C GLY A 69 -9.64 13.46 -8.38
N ARG A 70 -9.15 14.18 -7.37
CA ARG A 70 -7.74 14.55 -7.23
C ARG A 70 -6.94 13.45 -6.53
N ILE A 71 -5.64 13.43 -6.75
CA ILE A 71 -4.73 12.45 -6.13
C ILE A 71 -4.21 12.99 -4.82
N TYR A 72 -4.31 12.16 -3.78
CA TYR A 72 -3.76 12.37 -2.45
C TYR A 72 -2.69 11.34 -2.16
N ALA A 73 -1.64 11.75 -1.46
CA ALA A 73 -0.52 10.92 -1.08
C ALA A 73 -0.06 11.21 0.36
N ALA A 74 0.57 10.23 0.97
CA ALA A 74 1.15 10.37 2.29
C ALA A 74 2.67 10.50 2.18
N ALA A 75 3.20 11.66 2.53
CA ALA A 75 4.64 11.87 2.68
C ALA A 75 5.03 11.44 4.11
N CYS A 76 5.56 10.23 4.23
CA CYS A 76 5.87 9.57 5.50
C CYS A 76 7.34 9.75 5.87
N ALA A 77 7.62 9.96 7.17
CA ALA A 77 8.97 9.99 7.73
C ALA A 77 9.11 8.93 8.83
N GLU A 78 9.11 7.66 8.43
CA GLU A 78 8.99 6.52 9.35
C GLU A 78 10.28 6.03 9.95
N SER A 79 11.44 6.32 9.33
CA SER A 79 12.76 5.90 9.82
C SER A 79 13.47 6.95 10.63
N ILE A 80 12.89 8.13 10.79
CA ILE A 80 13.53 9.29 11.42
C ILE A 80 12.95 9.48 12.82
N PRO A 81 13.78 9.60 13.88
CA PRO A 81 13.30 9.90 15.22
C PRO A 81 12.49 11.19 15.24
N GLY A 82 11.28 11.13 15.80
CA GLY A 82 10.35 12.25 15.78
C GLY A 82 9.69 12.52 14.43
N GLY A 83 9.91 11.66 13.43
CA GLY A 83 9.33 11.82 12.09
C GLY A 83 7.81 11.80 12.10
N VAL A 84 7.21 12.55 11.19
CA VAL A 84 5.75 12.72 11.08
C VAL A 84 5.29 12.52 9.63
N VAL A 85 3.99 12.35 9.43
CA VAL A 85 3.41 12.23 8.09
C VAL A 85 2.67 13.50 7.70
N LYS A 86 2.86 13.94 6.47
CA LYS A 86 2.09 15.03 5.86
C LYS A 86 1.16 14.53 4.78
N LEU A 87 -0.07 15.06 4.74
CA LEU A 87 -0.99 14.86 3.63
C LEU A 87 -0.58 15.77 2.48
N VAL A 88 -0.43 15.19 1.30
CA VAL A 88 -0.04 15.86 0.06
C VAL A 88 -1.10 15.62 -1.00
N ARG A 89 -1.34 16.60 -1.85
CA ARG A 89 -2.25 16.52 -2.99
C ARG A 89 -1.54 16.91 -4.29
N TYR A 90 -1.73 16.14 -5.34
CA TYR A 90 -1.28 16.53 -6.67
C TYR A 90 -2.15 17.70 -7.20
N ASN A 91 -1.49 18.75 -7.61
CA ASN A 91 -2.11 19.94 -8.20
C ASN A 91 -1.83 19.98 -9.70
N GLU A 92 -2.88 19.77 -10.49
CA GLU A 92 -2.79 19.72 -11.95
C GLU A 92 -2.51 21.09 -12.61
N HIS A 93 -2.88 22.19 -11.93
CA HIS A 93 -2.69 23.54 -12.47
C HIS A 93 -1.23 23.99 -12.40
N THR A 94 -0.53 23.58 -11.36
CA THR A 94 0.91 23.86 -11.17
C THR A 94 1.80 22.72 -11.65
N ASP A 95 1.22 21.57 -12.00
CA ASP A 95 1.90 20.30 -12.24
C ASP A 95 2.87 19.97 -11.10
N GLY A 96 2.41 20.10 -9.87
CA GLY A 96 3.20 20.01 -8.64
C GLY A 96 2.44 19.39 -7.48
N LEU A 97 2.96 19.57 -6.26
CA LEU A 97 2.39 19.04 -5.03
C LEU A 97 2.02 20.15 -4.05
N ASP A 98 0.78 20.14 -3.55
CA ASP A 98 0.32 20.94 -2.43
C ASP A 98 0.48 20.13 -1.14
N TYR A 99 1.10 20.74 -0.10
CA TYR A 99 1.17 20.19 1.25
C TYR A 99 0.03 20.75 2.07
N LEU A 100 -0.92 19.89 2.45
CA LEU A 100 -2.17 20.34 3.06
C LEU A 100 -2.02 20.54 4.56
N PHE A 101 -1.54 19.53 5.27
CA PHE A 101 -1.30 19.60 6.72
C PHE A 101 -0.41 18.45 7.21
N SER A 102 0.13 18.59 8.42
CA SER A 102 0.82 17.53 9.15
C SER A 102 -0.16 16.82 10.08
N LEU A 103 -0.12 15.49 10.12
CA LEU A 103 -1.10 14.69 10.89
C LEU A 103 -0.87 14.82 12.40
N ASP A 104 0.37 14.92 12.83
CA ASP A 104 0.74 15.06 14.24
C ASP A 104 0.22 16.39 14.83
N GLU A 105 0.35 17.49 14.10
CA GLU A 105 -0.23 18.79 14.49
C GLU A 105 -1.76 18.74 14.54
N MET A 106 -2.36 18.12 13.51
CA MET A 106 -3.81 18.01 13.37
C MET A 106 -4.44 17.24 14.54
N VAL A 107 -3.78 16.21 15.06
CA VAL A 107 -4.30 15.36 16.14
C VAL A 107 -3.70 15.70 17.51
N ASN A 108 -2.94 16.78 17.61
CA ASN A 108 -2.25 17.22 18.81
C ASN A 108 -1.40 16.11 19.46
N ASP A 109 -0.54 15.50 18.64
CA ASP A 109 0.41 14.45 19.06
C ASP A 109 1.77 14.69 18.38
N PRO A 110 2.48 15.78 18.75
CA PRO A 110 3.65 16.26 18.04
C PRO A 110 4.81 15.26 18.06
N GLY A 111 5.62 15.27 17.00
CA GLY A 111 6.74 14.35 16.80
C GLY A 111 7.79 14.39 17.91
N ASP A 112 7.92 15.51 18.62
CA ASP A 112 8.84 15.71 19.75
C ASP A 112 8.25 15.35 21.12
N SER A 113 7.08 14.73 21.16
CA SER A 113 6.39 14.32 22.40
C SER A 113 7.12 13.26 23.23
N GLY A 114 8.22 12.70 22.71
CA GLY A 114 8.94 11.59 23.33
C GLY A 114 8.25 10.24 23.19
N ARG A 115 7.18 10.15 22.41
CA ARG A 115 6.44 8.93 22.08
C ARG A 115 6.77 8.47 20.68
N ALA A 116 6.38 7.25 20.34
CA ALA A 116 6.28 6.82 18.96
C ALA A 116 5.29 7.71 18.20
N THR A 117 5.64 8.11 17.00
CA THR A 117 5.05 9.23 16.29
C THR A 117 3.97 8.85 15.30
N GLN A 118 3.14 9.83 14.92
CA GLN A 118 2.19 9.75 13.79
C GLN A 118 2.96 9.89 12.46
N CYS A 119 3.84 8.94 12.13
CA CYS A 119 4.85 9.09 11.09
C CYS A 119 4.42 8.62 9.71
N LYS A 120 3.29 7.91 9.61
CA LYS A 120 2.96 7.16 8.40
C LYS A 120 1.45 6.97 8.25
N ILE A 121 0.96 7.07 7.03
CA ILE A 121 -0.29 6.46 6.58
C ILE A 121 0.11 5.28 5.69
N HIS A 122 -0.26 4.08 6.09
CA HIS A 122 0.04 2.87 5.32
C HIS A 122 -1.03 2.67 4.22
N TYR A 123 -1.55 1.49 3.97
CA TYR A 123 -2.65 1.26 3.01
C TYR A 123 -4.00 1.74 3.58
N SER A 124 -4.03 2.96 4.16
CA SER A 124 -5.10 3.42 5.05
C SER A 124 -5.78 4.70 4.58
N PHE A 125 -5.83 4.94 3.26
CA PHE A 125 -6.79 5.86 2.66
C PHE A 125 -8.08 5.11 2.30
N ALA A 126 -9.23 5.68 2.65
CA ALA A 126 -10.55 5.11 2.37
C ALA A 126 -11.52 6.24 1.96
N PRO A 127 -11.68 6.51 0.65
CA PRO A 127 -12.57 7.55 0.18
C PRO A 127 -14.05 7.18 0.38
N SER A 128 -14.88 8.16 0.76
CA SER A 128 -16.33 8.12 0.72
C SER A 128 -16.84 9.03 -0.39
N MET A 129 -17.24 8.44 -1.49
CA MET A 129 -17.69 9.18 -2.66
C MET A 129 -19.01 9.89 -2.40
N ALA A 130 -19.91 9.28 -1.61
CA ALA A 130 -21.20 9.86 -1.27
C ALA A 130 -21.08 11.08 -0.37
N ASP A 131 -20.18 11.01 0.64
CA ASP A 131 -20.03 12.07 1.65
C ASP A 131 -19.01 13.14 1.24
N GLY A 132 -18.18 12.89 0.23
CA GLY A 132 -17.08 13.79 -0.15
C GLY A 132 -15.91 13.77 0.82
N ILE A 133 -15.80 12.72 1.65
CA ILE A 133 -14.81 12.57 2.70
C ILE A 133 -13.71 11.60 2.29
N LEU A 134 -12.47 12.00 2.48
CA LEU A 134 -11.33 11.08 2.48
C LEU A 134 -10.98 10.70 3.92
N TYR A 135 -11.31 9.47 4.31
CA TYR A 135 -10.84 8.92 5.58
C TYR A 135 -9.39 8.49 5.45
N MET A 136 -8.62 8.72 6.50
CA MET A 136 -7.23 8.28 6.60
C MET A 136 -6.89 7.86 8.02
N ALA A 137 -6.02 6.85 8.14
CA ALA A 137 -5.60 6.37 9.45
C ALA A 137 -4.08 6.20 9.52
N THR A 138 -3.49 6.60 10.65
CA THR A 138 -2.04 6.55 10.83
C THR A 138 -1.55 5.17 11.22
N HIS A 139 -0.30 4.89 10.88
CA HIS A 139 0.40 3.66 11.24
C HIS A 139 1.57 3.95 12.19
N LEU A 140 1.92 2.96 12.96
CA LEU A 140 3.01 2.95 13.93
C LEU A 140 4.30 2.42 13.27
N SER A 141 5.35 3.24 13.21
CA SER A 141 6.73 2.79 12.95
C SER A 141 7.79 3.83 13.32
N GLY A 142 7.41 5.09 13.50
CA GLY A 142 8.34 6.17 13.82
C GLY A 142 8.87 6.08 15.24
N PRO A 143 10.21 6.08 15.41
CA PRO A 143 10.80 6.11 16.73
C PRO A 143 10.58 7.47 17.43
N PRO A 144 10.51 7.49 18.77
CA PRO A 144 10.58 8.72 19.54
C PRO A 144 11.85 9.52 19.22
N VAL A 145 11.78 10.85 19.34
CA VAL A 145 12.88 11.76 18.99
C VAL A 145 14.19 11.45 19.72
N ASP A 146 14.12 10.92 20.94
CA ASP A 146 15.25 10.57 21.80
C ASP A 146 15.53 9.06 21.87
N GLN A 147 14.84 8.25 21.08
CA GLN A 147 14.98 6.78 21.08
C GLN A 147 14.95 6.22 19.65
N PRO A 148 16.04 6.38 18.89
CA PRO A 148 16.08 5.94 17.49
C PRO A 148 15.90 4.42 17.31
N ALA A 149 16.24 3.61 18.30
CA ALA A 149 16.02 2.16 18.29
C ALA A 149 14.70 1.81 19.00
N TYR A 150 13.59 2.10 18.35
CA TYR A 150 12.25 1.86 18.87
C TYR A 150 11.70 0.49 18.48
N SER A 151 11.04 -0.15 19.45
CA SER A 151 10.26 -1.37 19.22
C SER A 151 8.86 -1.20 19.83
N PRO A 152 7.78 -1.33 19.05
CA PRO A 152 6.42 -1.23 19.58
C PRO A 152 6.13 -2.25 20.68
N TRP A 153 6.72 -3.44 20.60
CA TRP A 153 6.54 -4.50 21.60
C TRP A 153 7.17 -4.14 22.93
N LEU A 154 8.39 -3.59 22.92
CA LEU A 154 9.12 -3.22 24.13
C LEU A 154 8.48 -2.02 24.84
N SER A 155 7.93 -1.09 24.09
CA SER A 155 7.35 0.15 24.61
C SER A 155 5.86 0.05 24.90
N TRP A 156 5.21 -1.08 24.63
CA TRP A 156 3.75 -1.23 24.74
C TRP A 156 3.19 -0.88 26.12
N HIS A 157 3.90 -1.21 27.18
CA HIS A 157 3.47 -0.96 28.56
C HIS A 157 4.02 0.35 29.14
N ASP A 158 4.88 1.04 28.41
CA ASP A 158 5.42 2.32 28.85
C ASP A 158 4.46 3.46 28.42
N PRO A 159 3.73 4.10 29.37
CA PRO A 159 2.76 5.12 29.03
C PRO A 159 3.39 6.42 28.47
N LYS A 160 4.72 6.58 28.64
CA LYS A 160 5.46 7.75 28.13
C LYS A 160 6.00 7.53 26.73
N ARG A 161 6.25 6.29 26.35
CA ARG A 161 6.93 5.92 25.08
C ARG A 161 6.03 5.22 24.09
N CYS A 162 4.96 4.57 24.57
CA CYS A 162 4.07 3.85 23.68
C CYS A 162 3.40 4.81 22.67
N PHE A 163 3.12 4.27 21.51
CA PHE A 163 2.29 4.94 20.53
C PHE A 163 0.92 5.27 21.14
N ARG A 164 0.45 6.48 20.92
CA ARG A 164 -0.87 6.90 21.44
C ARG A 164 -2.00 6.09 20.82
N GLY A 165 -1.80 5.71 19.56
CA GLY A 165 -2.74 4.97 18.76
C GLY A 165 -2.94 5.60 17.39
N SER A 166 -3.48 4.81 16.47
CA SER A 166 -3.80 5.27 15.13
C SER A 166 -4.86 6.37 15.19
N ALA A 167 -4.52 7.55 14.68
CA ALA A 167 -5.46 8.62 14.46
C ALA A 167 -6.26 8.35 13.19
N LEU A 168 -7.59 8.36 13.28
CA LEU A 168 -8.53 8.37 12.17
C LEU A 168 -8.95 9.81 11.89
N VAL A 169 -8.67 10.28 10.70
CA VAL A 169 -8.99 11.66 10.28
C VAL A 169 -9.99 11.62 9.14
N ALA A 170 -11.04 12.42 9.23
CA ALA A 170 -12.02 12.67 8.19
C ALA A 170 -11.75 14.03 7.53
N PHE A 171 -11.33 14.00 6.28
CA PHE A 171 -10.99 15.18 5.49
C PHE A 171 -12.05 15.43 4.42
N ASP A 172 -12.72 16.58 4.46
CA ASP A 172 -13.66 17.02 3.41
C ASP A 172 -12.87 17.59 2.24
N THR A 173 -12.85 16.84 1.14
CA THR A 173 -12.05 17.20 -0.04
C THR A 173 -12.61 18.38 -0.83
N LYS A 174 -13.89 18.73 -0.63
CA LYS A 174 -14.52 19.90 -1.28
C LYS A 174 -14.25 21.19 -0.52
N LYS A 175 -14.18 21.10 0.82
CA LYS A 175 -13.95 22.24 1.69
C LYS A 175 -12.46 22.42 2.04
N ASP A 176 -11.62 21.48 1.66
CA ASP A 176 -10.19 21.44 2.01
C ASP A 176 -9.95 21.55 3.53
N GLN A 177 -10.73 20.81 4.33
CA GLN A 177 -10.62 20.87 5.78
C GLN A 177 -10.86 19.54 6.48
N VAL A 178 -10.19 19.34 7.60
CA VAL A 178 -10.50 18.24 8.52
C VAL A 178 -11.81 18.55 9.23
N VAL A 179 -12.79 17.66 9.11
CA VAL A 179 -14.10 17.83 9.77
C VAL A 179 -14.12 17.23 11.17
N TRP A 180 -13.36 16.15 11.38
CA TRP A 180 -13.15 15.57 12.70
C TRP A 180 -11.99 14.57 12.67
N TRP A 181 -11.50 14.22 13.83
CA TRP A 181 -10.59 13.09 14.02
C TRP A 181 -10.94 12.30 15.30
N ASP A 182 -10.46 11.05 15.39
CA ASP A 182 -10.65 10.16 16.52
C ASP A 182 -9.48 9.20 16.66
N THR A 183 -9.38 8.47 17.78
CA THR A 183 -8.45 7.37 17.92
C THR A 183 -9.09 6.07 17.39
N LEU A 184 -8.64 5.59 16.25
CA LEU A 184 -9.15 4.35 15.66
C LEU A 184 -8.67 3.11 16.45
N LEU A 185 -7.37 3.02 16.68
CA LEU A 185 -6.71 1.85 17.25
C LEU A 185 -5.81 2.30 18.41
N PRO A 186 -6.25 2.17 19.68
CA PRO A 186 -5.41 2.55 20.82
C PRO A 186 -4.11 1.75 20.86
N LYS A 187 -2.98 2.44 20.96
CA LYS A 187 -1.61 1.90 20.97
C LYS A 187 -1.18 1.15 19.72
N GLU A 188 -2.05 0.98 18.75
CA GLU A 188 -1.77 0.24 17.51
C GLU A 188 -1.84 1.15 16.30
N GLY A 189 -1.04 0.83 15.28
CA GLY A 189 -1.10 1.46 13.98
C GLY A 189 -2.14 0.79 13.09
N CYS A 190 -2.69 1.55 12.14
CA CYS A 190 -3.58 1.02 11.11
C CYS A 190 -2.77 0.55 9.90
N ARG A 191 -2.83 -0.74 9.60
CA ARG A 191 -2.15 -1.34 8.44
C ARG A 191 -2.88 -1.02 7.14
N CYS A 192 -4.18 -1.23 7.11
CA CYS A 192 -5.04 -0.87 5.99
C CYS A 192 -6.43 -0.49 6.47
N LEU A 193 -7.12 0.31 5.66
CA LEU A 193 -8.46 0.82 5.93
C LEU A 193 -9.33 0.60 4.70
N LEU A 194 -10.56 0.16 4.92
CA LEU A 194 -11.56 -0.05 3.89
C LEU A 194 -12.89 0.59 4.32
N HIS A 195 -13.56 1.28 3.41
CA HIS A 195 -14.85 1.92 3.70
C HIS A 195 -16.01 1.17 3.03
N ASP A 196 -16.98 0.79 3.82
CA ASP A 196 -18.30 0.37 3.39
C ASP A 196 -19.24 1.58 3.48
N GLU A 197 -19.43 2.26 2.36
CA GLU A 197 -20.23 3.47 2.29
C GLU A 197 -21.69 3.25 2.66
N GLU A 198 -22.26 2.12 2.26
CA GLU A 198 -23.68 1.84 2.47
C GLU A 198 -24.00 1.63 3.94
N ARG A 199 -23.06 1.02 4.67
CA ARG A 199 -23.20 0.74 6.09
C ARG A 199 -22.58 1.80 6.98
N HIS A 200 -21.86 2.78 6.41
CA HIS A 200 -21.08 3.80 7.13
C HIS A 200 -20.06 3.18 8.09
N LEU A 201 -19.41 2.09 7.65
CA LEU A 201 -18.44 1.34 8.44
C LEU A 201 -17.04 1.44 7.80
N LEU A 202 -16.04 1.65 8.65
CA LEU A 202 -14.65 1.46 8.28
C LEU A 202 -14.16 0.15 8.87
N TYR A 203 -13.46 -0.63 8.08
CA TYR A 203 -12.79 -1.86 8.49
C TYR A 203 -11.30 -1.63 8.50
N ALA A 204 -10.62 -2.05 9.55
CA ALA A 204 -9.20 -1.82 9.73
C ALA A 204 -8.46 -3.07 10.20
N LEU A 205 -7.24 -3.26 9.69
CA LEU A 205 -6.27 -4.19 10.25
C LEU A 205 -5.29 -3.43 11.13
N SER A 206 -5.07 -3.91 12.33
CA SER A 206 -4.11 -3.31 13.25
C SER A 206 -2.69 -3.86 13.09
N TYR A 207 -1.72 -3.12 13.59
CA TYR A 207 -0.33 -3.52 13.76
C TYR A 207 0.17 -3.03 15.12
N PRO A 208 0.85 -3.83 15.95
CA PRO A 208 1.46 -5.12 15.65
C PRO A 208 0.66 -6.35 16.11
N ARG A 209 -0.58 -6.24 16.59
CA ARG A 209 -1.32 -7.38 17.13
C ARG A 209 -2.23 -8.12 16.14
N ASP A 210 -2.37 -7.61 14.92
CA ASP A 210 -3.11 -8.24 13.82
C ASP A 210 -4.60 -8.40 14.10
N HIS A 211 -5.21 -7.45 14.76
CA HIS A 211 -6.64 -7.46 15.05
C HIS A 211 -7.43 -6.82 13.91
N PHE A 212 -8.62 -7.32 13.72
CA PHE A 212 -9.61 -6.76 12.82
C PHE A 212 -10.58 -5.88 13.60
N PHE A 213 -10.68 -4.62 13.19
CA PHE A 213 -11.53 -3.61 13.83
C PHE A 213 -12.61 -3.12 12.88
N ILE A 214 -13.75 -2.78 13.47
CA ILE A 214 -14.87 -2.10 12.80
C ILE A 214 -15.08 -0.76 13.49
N TYR A 215 -15.22 0.29 12.70
CA TYR A 215 -15.53 1.64 13.18
C TYR A 215 -16.77 2.18 12.48
N ASP A 216 -17.79 2.56 13.26
CA ASP A 216 -19.00 3.21 12.78
C ASP A 216 -18.75 4.71 12.64
N THR A 217 -18.77 5.25 11.43
CA THR A 217 -18.44 6.67 11.17
C THR A 217 -19.53 7.62 11.64
N LYS A 218 -20.76 7.17 11.75
CA LYS A 218 -21.89 7.99 12.27
C LYS A 218 -21.93 8.03 13.78
N LYS A 219 -21.81 6.85 14.42
CA LYS A 219 -21.82 6.76 15.90
C LYS A 219 -20.48 7.09 16.51
N ARG A 220 -19.42 7.08 15.73
CA ARG A 220 -18.02 7.27 16.18
C ARG A 220 -17.64 6.26 17.25
N THR A 221 -18.00 5.01 17.03
CA THR A 221 -17.70 3.90 17.93
C THR A 221 -16.89 2.84 17.21
N ARG A 222 -15.99 2.18 17.93
CA ARG A 222 -15.17 1.10 17.41
C ARG A 222 -15.44 -0.21 18.12
N ARG A 223 -15.20 -1.31 17.43
CA ARG A 223 -15.27 -2.67 17.94
C ARG A 223 -14.09 -3.49 17.46
N ASP A 224 -13.45 -4.20 18.37
CA ASP A 224 -12.45 -5.21 18.09
C ASP A 224 -13.18 -6.55 17.86
N VAL A 225 -12.99 -7.14 16.67
CA VAL A 225 -13.62 -8.43 16.30
C VAL A 225 -12.71 -9.61 16.65
N GLY A 226 -11.42 -9.34 16.79
CA GLY A 226 -10.43 -10.35 17.12
C GLY A 226 -9.28 -10.42 16.14
N ARG A 227 -8.39 -11.36 16.39
CA ARG A 227 -7.14 -11.52 15.66
C ARG A 227 -7.32 -12.32 14.38
N ILE A 228 -6.76 -11.82 13.28
CA ILE A 228 -6.74 -12.55 12.00
C ILE A 228 -5.50 -13.43 11.83
N GLY A 229 -4.40 -13.13 12.52
CA GLY A 229 -3.13 -13.88 12.42
C GLY A 229 -2.30 -13.53 11.19
N SER A 230 -2.38 -12.29 10.73
CA SER A 230 -1.56 -11.80 9.63
C SER A 230 -0.99 -10.42 9.94
N ILE A 231 0.32 -10.36 10.08
CA ILE A 231 1.06 -9.09 10.14
C ILE A 231 1.46 -8.58 8.74
N ASN A 232 1.26 -9.39 7.71
CA ASN A 232 1.76 -9.14 6.36
C ASN A 232 0.66 -8.77 5.35
N ALA A 233 -0.61 -9.10 5.61
CA ALA A 233 -1.70 -8.66 4.76
C ALA A 233 -1.80 -7.12 4.74
N GLN A 234 -1.77 -6.55 3.52
CA GLN A 234 -1.70 -5.10 3.32
C GLN A 234 -3.05 -4.51 2.88
N THR A 235 -4.04 -5.33 2.60
CA THR A 235 -5.27 -4.87 1.97
C THR A 235 -6.50 -5.65 2.38
N LEU A 236 -7.64 -4.99 2.21
CA LEU A 236 -8.99 -5.51 2.42
C LEU A 236 -9.81 -5.24 1.16
N PHE A 237 -10.80 -6.07 0.89
CA PHE A 237 -11.85 -5.76 -0.10
C PHE A 237 -13.21 -6.27 0.37
N LEU A 238 -14.28 -5.65 -0.16
CA LEU A 238 -15.67 -6.03 0.09
C LEU A 238 -16.21 -6.88 -1.05
N ASP A 239 -17.20 -7.71 -0.76
CA ASP A 239 -18.06 -8.35 -1.74
C ASP A 239 -19.51 -7.82 -1.69
N ARG A 240 -20.40 -8.37 -2.53
CA ARG A 240 -21.82 -7.96 -2.62
C ARG A 240 -22.64 -8.17 -1.35
N LYS A 241 -22.17 -9.04 -0.46
CA LYS A 241 -22.79 -9.32 0.84
C LYS A 241 -22.15 -8.52 1.97
N HIS A 242 -21.33 -7.51 1.62
CA HIS A 242 -20.55 -6.71 2.58
C HIS A 242 -19.60 -7.55 3.43
N ARG A 243 -19.24 -8.77 2.98
CA ARG A 243 -18.20 -9.53 3.64
C ARG A 243 -16.85 -8.92 3.32
N VAL A 244 -16.00 -8.81 4.33
CA VAL A 244 -14.65 -8.24 4.18
C VAL A 244 -13.65 -9.37 4.06
N TRP A 245 -12.81 -9.29 3.05
CA TRP A 245 -11.84 -10.32 2.71
C TRP A 245 -10.42 -9.84 2.85
N THR A 246 -9.56 -10.71 3.36
CA THR A 246 -8.10 -10.57 3.43
C THR A 246 -7.45 -11.97 3.46
N THR A 247 -6.17 -12.06 3.87
CA THR A 247 -5.45 -13.32 4.05
C THR A 247 -4.81 -13.39 5.43
N ASP A 248 -4.54 -14.60 5.92
CA ASP A 248 -3.58 -14.81 7.00
C ASP A 248 -2.16 -15.08 6.45
N ASP A 249 -1.16 -15.22 7.33
CA ASP A 249 0.24 -15.44 6.94
C ASP A 249 0.51 -16.83 6.37
N TYR A 250 -0.46 -17.74 6.49
CA TYR A 250 -0.41 -19.09 5.90
C TYR A 250 -1.07 -19.16 4.52
N GLY A 251 -1.62 -18.04 4.03
CA GLY A 251 -2.26 -17.95 2.72
C GLY A 251 -3.72 -18.40 2.70
N HIS A 252 -4.37 -18.62 3.84
CA HIS A 252 -5.82 -18.80 3.85
C HIS A 252 -6.51 -17.48 3.54
N LEU A 253 -7.61 -17.55 2.79
CA LEU A 253 -8.55 -16.44 2.76
C LEU A 253 -9.22 -16.30 4.13
N VAL A 254 -9.22 -15.09 4.64
CA VAL A 254 -9.94 -14.72 5.86
C VAL A 254 -11.08 -13.81 5.48
N ARG A 255 -12.28 -14.11 5.92
CA ARG A 255 -13.44 -13.24 5.77
C ARG A 255 -14.02 -12.82 7.11
N TYR A 256 -14.43 -11.58 7.21
CA TYR A 256 -15.41 -11.17 8.19
C TYR A 256 -16.78 -11.23 7.55
N ASP A 257 -17.69 -12.02 8.15
CA ASP A 257 -19.06 -12.13 7.72
C ASP A 257 -19.95 -11.28 8.65
N PRO A 258 -20.54 -10.17 8.19
CA PRO A 258 -21.31 -9.28 9.05
C PRO A 258 -22.68 -9.86 9.46
N GLU A 259 -23.22 -10.87 8.75
CA GLU A 259 -24.44 -11.54 9.14
C GLU A 259 -24.22 -12.52 10.29
N ARG A 260 -23.05 -13.19 10.26
CA ARG A 260 -22.62 -14.15 11.28
C ARG A 260 -21.81 -13.51 12.40
N ASP A 261 -21.40 -12.29 12.22
CA ASP A 261 -20.55 -11.47 13.10
C ASP A 261 -19.29 -12.20 13.55
N ARG A 262 -18.56 -12.81 12.61
CA ARG A 262 -17.35 -13.58 12.92
C ARG A 262 -16.33 -13.60 11.79
N LEU A 263 -15.08 -13.86 12.17
CA LEU A 263 -13.98 -14.17 11.27
C LEU A 263 -13.96 -15.67 10.96
N GLU A 264 -13.82 -16.00 9.68
CA GLU A 264 -13.74 -17.36 9.17
C GLU A 264 -12.54 -17.51 8.25
N ARG A 265 -11.95 -18.71 8.19
CA ARG A 265 -10.82 -19.04 7.33
C ARG A 265 -11.22 -20.08 6.30
N SER A 266 -10.70 -19.93 5.07
CA SER A 266 -10.91 -20.91 4.01
C SER A 266 -10.28 -22.26 4.39
N PRO A 267 -10.85 -23.37 3.92
CA PRO A 267 -10.28 -24.70 4.10
C PRO A 267 -9.08 -24.97 3.14
N PHE A 268 -8.74 -24.01 2.30
CA PHE A 268 -7.63 -24.07 1.35
C PHE A 268 -6.74 -22.83 1.49
N VAL A 269 -5.52 -22.95 1.00
CA VAL A 269 -4.57 -21.83 0.88
C VAL A 269 -4.55 -21.31 -0.55
N LEU A 270 -4.19 -20.04 -0.69
CA LEU A 270 -4.00 -19.42 -2.00
C LEU A 270 -2.86 -20.10 -2.77
N PRO A 271 -2.92 -20.12 -4.10
CA PRO A 271 -1.81 -20.57 -4.92
C PRO A 271 -0.51 -19.85 -4.55
N HIS A 272 0.57 -20.61 -4.44
CA HIS A 272 1.91 -20.12 -4.12
C HIS A 272 2.96 -20.96 -4.87
N ASN A 273 4.19 -20.47 -4.95
CA ASN A 273 5.28 -21.25 -5.51
C ASN A 273 5.76 -22.27 -4.47
N PRO A 274 5.62 -23.58 -4.72
CA PRO A 274 6.01 -24.62 -3.78
C PRO A 274 7.54 -24.72 -3.57
N GLU A 275 8.33 -24.07 -4.41
CA GLU A 275 9.80 -24.02 -4.26
C GLU A 275 10.24 -23.04 -3.16
N PHE A 276 9.37 -22.10 -2.75
CA PHE A 276 9.66 -21.19 -1.67
C PHE A 276 9.32 -21.84 -0.32
N GLN A 277 10.34 -22.23 0.40
CA GLN A 277 10.21 -22.94 1.68
C GLN A 277 10.55 -22.06 2.89
N ASN A 278 10.18 -20.80 2.84
CA ASN A 278 10.37 -19.87 3.96
C ASN A 278 9.32 -20.00 5.08
N GLY A 279 8.41 -20.96 4.97
CA GLY A 279 7.31 -21.19 5.91
C GLY A 279 6.14 -20.21 5.78
N TRP A 280 6.20 -19.29 4.82
CA TRP A 280 5.14 -18.34 4.55
C TRP A 280 4.52 -18.60 3.18
N HIS A 281 3.24 -18.35 3.10
CA HIS A 281 2.45 -18.51 1.86
C HIS A 281 2.08 -17.15 1.26
N SER A 282 1.37 -17.20 0.14
CA SER A 282 0.89 -15.98 -0.52
C SER A 282 -0.06 -15.20 0.38
N VAL A 283 0.24 -13.93 0.64
CA VAL A 283 -0.64 -12.99 1.34
C VAL A 283 -0.98 -11.82 0.44
N PHE A 284 -2.14 -11.21 0.63
CA PHE A 284 -2.53 -10.06 -0.18
C PHE A 284 -1.67 -8.85 0.11
N TYR A 285 -1.08 -8.33 -0.97
CA TYR A 285 -0.36 -7.07 -0.96
C TYR A 285 -1.22 -5.92 -1.49
N ASP A 286 -1.87 -6.13 -2.64
CA ASP A 286 -2.73 -5.14 -3.27
C ASP A 286 -3.89 -5.78 -4.01
N VAL A 287 -5.01 -5.06 -4.15
CA VAL A 287 -6.21 -5.52 -4.84
C VAL A 287 -6.84 -4.42 -5.68
N ALA A 288 -7.48 -4.82 -6.77
CA ALA A 288 -8.29 -3.94 -7.59
C ALA A 288 -9.58 -4.65 -8.03
N ALA A 289 -10.74 -4.02 -7.81
CA ALA A 289 -12.01 -4.50 -8.32
C ALA A 289 -12.05 -4.37 -9.84
N ALA A 290 -12.50 -5.41 -10.54
CA ALA A 290 -12.57 -5.42 -11.98
C ALA A 290 -13.81 -4.66 -12.50
N PRO A 291 -13.76 -4.10 -13.72
CA PRO A 291 -14.90 -3.40 -14.34
C PRO A 291 -16.12 -4.27 -14.56
N ASP A 292 -15.98 -5.60 -14.56
CA ASP A 292 -17.09 -6.55 -14.63
C ASP A 292 -17.93 -6.56 -13.34
N ARG A 293 -17.44 -5.95 -12.25
CA ARG A 293 -18.07 -5.92 -10.92
C ARG A 293 -18.29 -7.31 -10.30
N GLU A 294 -17.70 -8.34 -10.87
CA GLU A 294 -17.84 -9.75 -10.43
C GLU A 294 -16.54 -10.25 -9.80
N SER A 295 -15.41 -9.73 -10.25
CA SER A 295 -14.11 -10.23 -9.84
C SER A 295 -13.19 -9.13 -9.26
N VAL A 296 -12.24 -9.59 -8.46
CA VAL A 296 -11.16 -8.78 -7.88
C VAL A 296 -9.84 -9.38 -8.36
N TYR A 297 -8.94 -8.52 -8.79
CA TYR A 297 -7.55 -8.91 -9.05
C TYR A 297 -6.72 -8.61 -7.81
N ALA A 298 -5.87 -9.56 -7.42
CA ALA A 298 -4.99 -9.43 -6.26
C ALA A 298 -3.55 -9.70 -6.66
N ALA A 299 -2.64 -8.92 -6.10
CA ALA A 299 -1.22 -9.25 -6.06
C ALA A 299 -0.89 -9.82 -4.69
N THR A 300 -0.08 -10.87 -4.66
CA THR A 300 0.42 -11.44 -3.41
C THR A 300 1.83 -10.95 -3.10
N TRP A 301 2.24 -11.15 -1.85
CA TRP A 301 3.55 -10.78 -1.33
C TRP A 301 4.15 -11.94 -0.51
N ILE A 302 5.44 -11.73 -0.16
CA ILE A 302 6.24 -12.69 0.60
C ILE A 302 6.67 -13.83 -0.31
N ALA A 303 6.60 -14.81 -0.54
CA ALA A 303 7.15 -15.81 -1.45
C ALA A 303 7.41 -15.20 -2.85
N GLU A 304 6.82 -15.72 -3.87
CA GLU A 304 6.86 -15.16 -5.22
C GLU A 304 5.60 -14.33 -5.46
N PRO A 305 5.69 -13.05 -5.79
CA PRO A 305 4.50 -12.25 -6.11
C PRO A 305 3.74 -12.86 -7.28
N ARG A 306 2.47 -13.16 -7.06
CA ARG A 306 1.57 -13.74 -8.06
C ARG A 306 0.38 -12.81 -8.27
N LEU A 307 -0.14 -12.81 -9.48
CA LEU A 307 -1.44 -12.23 -9.77
C LEU A 307 -2.52 -13.31 -9.67
N MET A 308 -3.62 -12.97 -9.07
CA MET A 308 -4.79 -13.83 -8.94
C MET A 308 -6.03 -13.08 -9.39
N ARG A 309 -6.99 -13.80 -9.93
CA ARG A 309 -8.35 -13.31 -10.15
C ARG A 309 -9.28 -14.07 -9.21
N ILE A 310 -10.11 -13.35 -8.48
CA ILE A 310 -10.95 -13.88 -7.39
C ILE A 310 -12.38 -13.47 -7.65
N TRP A 311 -13.31 -14.42 -7.57
CA TRP A 311 -14.75 -14.18 -7.65
C TRP A 311 -15.36 -14.40 -6.26
N PRO A 312 -15.49 -13.35 -5.46
CA PRO A 312 -15.85 -13.48 -4.04
C PRO A 312 -17.29 -13.88 -3.80
N ASN A 313 -18.16 -13.73 -4.80
CA ASN A 313 -19.58 -14.03 -4.69
C ASN A 313 -19.96 -15.42 -5.23
N GLU A 314 -19.00 -16.19 -5.74
CA GLU A 314 -19.21 -17.55 -6.21
C GLU A 314 -19.02 -18.56 -5.07
N GLY A 315 -20.10 -19.29 -4.72
CA GLY A 315 -20.07 -20.35 -3.71
C GLY A 315 -19.95 -19.89 -2.25
N GLU A 316 -19.66 -20.82 -1.37
CA GLU A 316 -19.38 -20.54 0.06
C GLU A 316 -18.02 -19.85 0.23
N TRP A 317 -17.04 -20.27 -0.54
CA TRP A 317 -15.72 -19.65 -0.64
C TRP A 317 -15.48 -19.17 -2.06
N PRO A 318 -14.70 -18.09 -2.23
CA PRO A 318 -14.41 -17.55 -3.56
C PRO A 318 -13.76 -18.56 -4.50
N ARG A 319 -14.11 -18.48 -5.77
CA ARG A 319 -13.29 -19.10 -6.80
C ARG A 319 -12.04 -18.26 -7.00
N VAL A 320 -10.88 -18.91 -7.03
CA VAL A 320 -9.58 -18.28 -7.24
C VAL A 320 -8.92 -18.87 -8.49
N GLU A 321 -8.51 -18.00 -9.39
CA GLU A 321 -7.70 -18.34 -10.57
C GLU A 321 -6.29 -17.78 -10.38
N ASP A 322 -5.30 -18.67 -10.46
CA ASP A 322 -3.90 -18.28 -10.43
C ASP A 322 -3.46 -17.84 -11.83
N LEU A 323 -3.11 -16.58 -11.96
CA LEU A 323 -2.60 -16.00 -13.20
C LEU A 323 -1.07 -16.14 -13.33
N GLY A 324 -0.43 -16.79 -12.36
CA GLY A 324 1.01 -17.00 -12.32
C GLY A 324 1.80 -15.81 -11.78
N PRO A 325 3.14 -15.87 -11.85
CA PRO A 325 4.02 -14.81 -11.35
C PRO A 325 3.65 -13.44 -11.90
N ALA A 326 3.64 -12.43 -11.03
CA ALA A 326 3.35 -11.05 -11.42
C ALA A 326 4.51 -10.41 -12.19
N THR A 327 5.71 -10.91 -11.97
CA THR A 327 6.97 -10.43 -12.52
C THR A 327 7.47 -11.34 -13.64
N GLN A 328 8.65 -11.05 -14.19
CA GLN A 328 9.31 -11.93 -15.14
C GLN A 328 9.62 -13.29 -14.48
N LYS A 329 9.81 -14.30 -15.33
CA LYS A 329 10.20 -15.64 -14.86
C LYS A 329 11.47 -15.54 -14.00
N ARG A 330 11.44 -16.21 -12.86
CA ARG A 330 12.58 -16.30 -11.95
C ARG A 330 13.80 -16.84 -12.67
N ASP A 331 14.97 -16.26 -12.41
CA ASP A 331 16.24 -16.81 -12.85
C ASP A 331 16.50 -18.15 -12.11
N PRO A 332 16.64 -19.26 -12.81
CA PRO A 332 16.85 -20.57 -12.19
C PRO A 332 18.20 -20.71 -11.46
N THR A 333 19.13 -19.78 -11.68
CA THR A 333 20.44 -19.76 -11.00
C THR A 333 20.38 -19.15 -9.60
N LEU A 334 19.31 -18.43 -9.27
CA LEU A 334 19.14 -17.82 -7.97
C LEU A 334 18.77 -18.86 -6.90
N PRO A 335 19.22 -18.70 -5.65
CA PRO A 335 18.78 -19.53 -4.54
C PRO A 335 17.24 -19.58 -4.43
N LYS A 336 16.69 -20.75 -4.10
CA LYS A 336 15.24 -21.01 -4.08
C LYS A 336 14.48 -20.17 -3.06
N ASP A 337 15.13 -19.80 -1.94
CA ASP A 337 14.61 -19.01 -0.85
C ASP A 337 14.75 -17.50 -1.07
N THR A 338 15.20 -17.10 -2.27
CA THR A 338 15.41 -15.70 -2.60
C THR A 338 14.10 -15.01 -2.90
N PHE A 339 13.85 -13.89 -2.22
CA PHE A 339 12.84 -12.93 -2.64
C PHE A 339 13.26 -12.30 -3.95
N VAL A 340 12.43 -12.49 -4.96
CA VAL A 340 12.84 -12.07 -6.29
C VAL A 340 12.30 -10.69 -6.60
N ASP A 341 11.02 -10.42 -6.32
CA ASP A 341 10.36 -9.24 -6.83
C ASP A 341 9.21 -8.76 -5.95
N HIS A 342 8.74 -7.58 -6.31
CA HIS A 342 7.64 -6.90 -5.67
C HIS A 342 6.59 -6.52 -6.72
N CYS A 343 5.33 -6.67 -6.39
CA CYS A 343 4.21 -6.27 -7.24
C CYS A 343 3.19 -5.51 -6.42
N GLY A 344 2.84 -4.30 -6.86
CA GLY A 344 1.83 -3.45 -6.21
C GLY A 344 1.30 -2.39 -7.16
N GLY A 345 0.47 -1.51 -6.64
CA GLY A 345 -0.15 -0.44 -7.41
C GLY A 345 -1.19 -0.94 -8.40
N LEU A 346 -1.95 -1.99 -8.04
CA LEU A 346 -3.02 -2.52 -8.89
C LEU A 346 -4.12 -1.48 -9.08
N VAL A 347 -4.43 -1.16 -10.33
CA VAL A 347 -5.49 -0.21 -10.65
C VAL A 347 -6.09 -0.48 -12.03
N PHE A 348 -7.41 -0.48 -12.13
CA PHE A 348 -8.09 -0.47 -13.41
C PHE A 348 -8.21 0.96 -13.92
N ALA A 349 -7.75 1.19 -15.16
CA ALA A 349 -7.95 2.46 -15.83
C ALA A 349 -9.25 2.50 -16.65
N GLY A 350 -9.59 3.67 -17.13
CA GLY A 350 -10.82 3.88 -17.89
C GLY A 350 -10.92 3.13 -19.23
N ASP A 351 -9.83 2.54 -19.71
CA ASP A 351 -9.81 1.62 -20.86
C ASP A 351 -10.17 0.17 -20.49
N GLY A 352 -10.49 -0.10 -19.22
CA GLY A 352 -10.84 -1.42 -18.73
C GLY A 352 -9.64 -2.37 -18.55
N GLN A 353 -8.41 -1.88 -18.67
CA GLN A 353 -7.21 -2.67 -18.48
C GLN A 353 -6.72 -2.56 -17.02
N LEU A 354 -6.13 -3.63 -16.51
CA LEU A 354 -5.44 -3.61 -15.23
C LEU A 354 -4.00 -3.13 -15.44
N TYR A 355 -3.62 -2.10 -14.71
CA TYR A 355 -2.25 -1.63 -14.61
C TYR A 355 -1.68 -1.97 -13.23
N TYR A 356 -0.40 -2.30 -13.19
CA TYR A 356 0.33 -2.57 -11.95
C TYR A 356 1.83 -2.34 -12.15
N VAL A 357 2.56 -2.24 -11.07
CA VAL A 357 4.02 -2.08 -11.10
C VAL A 357 4.67 -3.31 -10.54
N ALA A 358 5.58 -3.89 -11.31
CA ALA A 358 6.40 -5.01 -10.88
C ALA A 358 7.87 -4.71 -11.16
N SER A 359 8.74 -5.28 -10.34
CA SER A 359 10.19 -5.11 -10.50
C SER A 359 10.71 -5.92 -11.68
N ARG A 360 11.69 -5.35 -12.38
CA ARG A 360 12.50 -6.03 -13.36
C ARG A 360 13.98 -5.85 -13.02
N TRP A 361 14.75 -6.91 -13.15
CA TRP A 361 16.19 -6.87 -12.98
C TRP A 361 16.85 -6.37 -14.26
N ARG A 362 17.81 -5.47 -14.12
CA ARG A 362 18.69 -5.05 -15.23
C ARG A 362 19.91 -5.94 -15.36
N ASP A 363 20.45 -6.37 -14.22
CA ASP A 363 21.64 -7.19 -14.12
C ASP A 363 21.26 -8.55 -13.50
N PRO A 364 21.75 -9.68 -14.02
CA PRO A 364 21.57 -10.99 -13.42
C PRO A 364 22.30 -11.16 -12.06
N VAL A 365 23.11 -10.22 -11.62
CA VAL A 365 23.77 -10.29 -10.32
C VAL A 365 22.73 -10.15 -9.20
N TYR A 366 22.63 -11.23 -8.45
CA TYR A 366 21.72 -11.35 -7.33
C TYR A 366 22.07 -10.38 -6.19
N ASN A 367 21.07 -9.63 -5.75
CA ASN A 367 21.14 -8.85 -4.52
C ASN A 367 20.16 -9.44 -3.49
N PRO A 368 20.63 -9.97 -2.33
CA PRO A 368 19.79 -10.57 -1.30
C PRO A 368 18.82 -9.58 -0.62
N MET A 369 19.06 -8.26 -0.83
CA MET A 369 18.16 -7.22 -0.33
C MET A 369 17.31 -6.67 -1.49
N PRO A 370 16.18 -7.30 -1.78
CA PRO A 370 15.41 -7.01 -2.98
C PRO A 370 14.91 -5.55 -3.08
N ALA A 371 14.76 -4.86 -1.98
CA ALA A 371 14.32 -3.47 -1.96
C ALA A 371 15.44 -2.44 -2.19
N SER A 372 16.71 -2.82 -2.25
CA SER A 372 17.85 -1.89 -2.18
C SER A 372 18.87 -1.97 -3.32
N GLY A 373 18.61 -2.72 -4.39
CA GLY A 373 19.58 -2.87 -5.48
C GLY A 373 19.45 -1.77 -6.56
N PRO A 374 20.57 -1.20 -7.05
CA PRO A 374 20.55 -0.21 -8.13
C PRO A 374 20.07 -0.78 -9.47
N ASP A 375 20.02 -2.09 -9.61
CA ASP A 375 19.76 -2.80 -10.86
C ASP A 375 18.30 -3.19 -11.08
N ARG A 376 17.41 -2.74 -10.20
CA ARG A 376 15.98 -2.97 -10.34
C ARG A 376 15.27 -1.79 -10.97
N GLU A 377 14.34 -2.10 -11.84
CA GLU A 377 13.43 -1.13 -12.42
C GLU A 377 12.00 -1.39 -11.96
N GLY A 378 11.29 -0.34 -11.57
CA GLY A 378 9.84 -0.39 -11.44
C GLY A 378 9.22 -0.32 -12.83
N VAL A 379 8.65 -1.43 -13.28
CA VAL A 379 8.04 -1.53 -14.62
C VAL A 379 6.53 -1.51 -14.50
N VAL A 380 5.90 -0.62 -15.24
CA VAL A 380 4.44 -0.59 -15.37
C VAL A 380 4.00 -1.62 -16.39
N TRP A 381 3.21 -2.57 -15.93
CA TRP A 381 2.58 -3.59 -16.73
C TRP A 381 1.13 -3.23 -17.03
N ARG A 382 0.64 -3.67 -18.16
CA ARG A 382 -0.77 -3.66 -18.55
C ARG A 382 -1.22 -5.09 -18.77
N LEU A 383 -2.31 -5.49 -18.13
CA LEU A 383 -2.95 -6.77 -18.33
C LEU A 383 -4.34 -6.55 -18.94
N ASN A 384 -4.62 -7.26 -20.02
CA ASN A 384 -5.97 -7.31 -20.59
C ASN A 384 -6.79 -8.39 -19.88
N PRO A 385 -7.88 -8.02 -19.15
CA PRO A 385 -8.66 -9.00 -18.39
C PRO A 385 -9.35 -10.09 -19.23
N ALA A 386 -9.65 -9.79 -20.50
CA ALA A 386 -10.34 -10.73 -21.38
C ALA A 386 -9.39 -11.78 -21.97
N THR A 387 -8.15 -11.41 -22.27
CA THR A 387 -7.18 -12.30 -22.94
C THR A 387 -6.07 -12.75 -22.01
N LEU A 388 -5.96 -12.15 -20.83
CA LEU A 388 -4.88 -12.34 -19.84
C LEU A 388 -3.48 -11.99 -20.37
N GLN A 389 -3.40 -11.36 -21.55
CA GLN A 389 -2.15 -10.89 -22.11
C GLN A 389 -1.58 -9.75 -21.28
N ARG A 390 -0.28 -9.82 -21.03
CA ARG A 390 0.49 -8.81 -20.29
C ARG A 390 1.47 -8.12 -21.22
N GLN A 391 1.65 -6.82 -21.00
CA GLN A 391 2.59 -6.00 -21.75
C GLN A 391 3.28 -5.00 -20.82
N GLU A 392 4.60 -4.89 -20.92
CA GLU A 392 5.35 -3.78 -20.35
C GLU A 392 5.02 -2.50 -21.14
N VAL A 393 4.63 -1.43 -20.43
CA VAL A 393 4.18 -0.19 -21.09
C VAL A 393 5.01 1.02 -20.72
N ALA A 394 5.60 1.05 -19.52
CA ALA A 394 6.46 2.14 -19.08
C ALA A 394 7.47 1.65 -18.02
N VAL A 395 8.52 2.43 -17.83
CA VAL A 395 9.46 2.28 -16.73
C VAL A 395 9.38 3.54 -15.85
N LEU A 396 9.20 3.35 -14.56
CA LEU A 396 9.24 4.46 -13.61
C LEU A 396 10.67 4.92 -13.43
N ARG A 397 10.95 6.16 -13.80
CA ARG A 397 12.29 6.75 -13.79
C ARG A 397 12.46 7.65 -12.57
N HIS A 398 13.29 7.22 -11.64
CA HIS A 398 13.73 8.03 -10.52
C HIS A 398 15.04 8.75 -10.89
N PRO A 399 15.29 9.99 -10.43
CA PRO A 399 16.47 10.76 -10.85
C PRO A 399 17.80 10.15 -10.42
N THR A 400 17.87 9.46 -9.28
CA THR A 400 19.12 8.90 -8.75
C THR A 400 19.21 7.39 -8.87
N GLN A 401 18.07 6.69 -8.87
CA GLN A 401 18.00 5.23 -8.92
C GLN A 401 16.73 4.80 -9.65
N PRO A 402 16.66 3.58 -10.20
CA PRO A 402 15.40 3.00 -10.65
C PRO A 402 14.41 2.93 -9.50
N ALA A 403 13.13 3.15 -9.79
CA ALA A 403 12.07 2.93 -8.82
C ALA A 403 12.01 1.45 -8.44
N GLN A 404 12.36 1.13 -7.22
CA GLN A 404 12.48 -0.26 -6.78
C GLN A 404 11.16 -0.82 -6.28
N TYR A 405 10.32 0.06 -5.72
CA TYR A 405 9.18 -0.36 -4.95
C TYR A 405 8.07 0.70 -5.04
N VAL A 406 6.87 0.25 -5.33
CA VAL A 406 5.68 1.10 -5.26
C VAL A 406 4.65 0.47 -4.34
N SER A 407 3.92 1.31 -3.62
CA SER A 407 2.90 0.85 -2.69
C SER A 407 1.55 0.71 -3.38
N ARG A 408 0.85 1.82 -3.52
CA ARG A 408 -0.50 1.89 -4.08
C ARG A 408 -0.50 2.60 -5.43
N GLY A 409 -1.50 2.24 -6.24
CA GLY A 409 -1.86 2.94 -7.46
C GLY A 409 -3.21 3.64 -7.35
N ALA A 410 -3.39 4.71 -8.11
CA ALA A 410 -4.65 5.42 -8.26
C ALA A 410 -4.80 5.99 -9.67
N VAL A 411 -6.03 6.28 -10.08
CA VAL A 411 -6.35 6.96 -11.35
C VAL A 411 -6.96 8.31 -11.02
N ASP A 412 -6.45 9.39 -11.61
CA ASP A 412 -7.04 10.71 -11.46
C ASP A 412 -8.29 10.88 -12.35
N HIS A 413 -9.03 11.99 -12.14
CA HIS A 413 -10.21 12.32 -12.95
C HIS A 413 -9.90 12.54 -14.45
N ASN A 414 -8.65 12.76 -14.81
CA ASN A 414 -8.17 12.88 -16.19
C ASN A 414 -7.77 11.52 -16.80
N GLY A 415 -7.78 10.44 -16.00
CA GLY A 415 -7.45 9.08 -16.44
C GLY A 415 -5.95 8.81 -16.50
N ASN A 416 -5.09 9.54 -15.76
CA ASN A 416 -3.67 9.22 -15.59
C ASN A 416 -3.47 8.34 -14.36
N LEU A 417 -2.41 7.53 -14.37
CA LEU A 417 -2.07 6.66 -13.24
C LEU A 417 -1.07 7.36 -12.34
N PHE A 418 -1.19 7.11 -11.03
CA PHE A 418 -0.25 7.56 -10.03
C PHE A 418 0.18 6.42 -9.13
N PHE A 419 1.46 6.42 -8.70
CA PHE A 419 2.05 5.39 -7.86
C PHE A 419 2.93 6.02 -6.78
N GLY A 420 2.80 5.54 -5.54
CA GLY A 420 3.65 5.95 -4.43
C GLY A 420 4.97 5.21 -4.43
N ASN A 421 6.06 5.92 -4.23
CA ASN A 421 7.41 5.35 -4.17
C ASN A 421 7.83 5.03 -2.74
N VAL A 422 8.41 3.86 -2.53
CA VAL A 422 8.93 3.41 -1.23
C VAL A 422 10.40 3.02 -1.35
N GLY A 423 11.20 3.44 -0.39
CA GLY A 423 12.57 2.96 -0.19
C GLY A 423 13.67 3.64 -1.01
N THR A 424 13.36 4.58 -1.91
CA THR A 424 14.35 5.29 -2.72
C THR A 424 14.24 6.80 -2.48
N LYS A 425 15.25 7.40 -1.84
CA LYS A 425 15.28 8.86 -1.63
C LYS A 425 15.86 9.59 -2.86
N PRO A 426 15.34 10.79 -3.20
CA PRO A 426 14.16 11.44 -2.62
C PRO A 426 12.88 10.66 -2.92
N VAL A 427 11.95 10.64 -1.95
CA VAL A 427 10.67 9.94 -2.06
C VAL A 427 9.62 10.87 -2.66
N GLY A 428 8.60 10.28 -3.29
CA GLY A 428 7.53 11.03 -3.92
C GLY A 428 6.51 10.15 -4.63
N ILE A 429 5.87 10.70 -5.63
CA ILE A 429 4.90 9.97 -6.46
C ILE A 429 5.29 10.01 -7.94
N PHE A 430 5.01 8.90 -8.62
CA PHE A 430 5.09 8.81 -10.08
C PHE A 430 3.73 9.06 -10.71
N LYS A 431 3.71 9.76 -11.83
CA LYS A 431 2.55 9.87 -12.71
C LYS A 431 2.87 9.20 -14.04
N VAL A 432 1.97 8.34 -14.49
CA VAL A 432 2.04 7.74 -15.82
C VAL A 432 0.92 8.33 -16.68
N HIS A 433 1.31 9.07 -17.69
CA HIS A 433 0.39 9.63 -18.67
C HIS A 433 -0.01 8.55 -19.65
N LEU A 434 -1.25 8.11 -19.58
CA LEU A 434 -1.79 7.17 -20.56
C LEU A 434 -1.92 7.84 -21.93
N PRO A 435 -1.75 7.08 -23.04
CA PRO A 435 -2.08 7.57 -24.38
C PRO A 435 -3.52 8.07 -24.46
N ALA A 436 -3.78 9.08 -25.30
CA ALA A 436 -5.11 9.67 -25.43
C ALA A 436 -6.20 8.62 -25.81
N SER A 437 -5.81 7.59 -26.58
CA SER A 437 -6.69 6.47 -26.95
C SER A 437 -7.16 5.61 -25.76
N ARG A 438 -6.41 5.63 -24.65
CA ARG A 438 -6.68 4.82 -23.44
C ARG A 438 -7.18 5.64 -22.26
N ARG A 439 -6.91 6.93 -22.29
CA ARG A 439 -7.25 7.83 -21.20
C ARG A 439 -8.73 8.21 -21.25
N LYS A 440 -9.47 7.91 -20.21
CA LYS A 440 -10.87 8.31 -20.07
C LYS A 440 -11.02 9.22 -18.86
N LYS A 441 -11.75 10.33 -19.04
CA LYS A 441 -12.12 11.21 -17.93
C LYS A 441 -13.07 10.49 -16.96
N ASN A 442 -13.02 10.89 -15.69
CA ASN A 442 -13.83 10.33 -14.60
C ASN A 442 -13.62 8.82 -14.35
N ALA A 443 -12.52 8.26 -14.85
CA ALA A 443 -12.13 6.87 -14.57
C ALA A 443 -11.71 6.63 -13.12
N HIS A 444 -11.60 7.70 -12.31
CA HIS A 444 -11.27 7.65 -10.88
C HIS A 444 -12.41 7.11 -10.01
N LEU A 445 -13.64 7.06 -10.54
CA LEU A 445 -14.76 6.54 -9.76
C LEU A 445 -14.49 5.08 -9.39
N PRO A 446 -14.58 4.72 -8.10
CA PRO A 446 -14.27 3.38 -7.65
C PRO A 446 -15.20 2.37 -8.32
N ILE A 447 -14.62 1.29 -8.78
CA ILE A 447 -15.37 0.15 -9.26
C ILE A 447 -15.84 -0.61 -8.02
N ARG A 448 -17.15 -0.63 -7.83
CA ARG A 448 -17.78 -1.43 -6.78
C ARG A 448 -18.16 -2.78 -7.37
N ILE A 449 -17.87 -3.85 -6.65
CA ILE A 449 -18.30 -5.21 -7.02
C ILE A 449 -19.73 -5.53 -6.54
N TRP A 450 -20.37 -4.54 -5.94
CA TRP A 450 -21.81 -4.50 -5.68
C TRP A 450 -22.39 -3.29 -6.42
N GLY A 451 -23.44 -3.51 -7.10
CA GLY A 451 -24.02 -2.62 -8.09
C GLY A 451 -24.67 -1.38 -7.58
#